data_2709a1edb895425bb482790d110564db
#
_entry.id   2709a1edb895425bb482790d110564db
#
_cell.length_a   1.000
_cell.length_b   1.000
_cell.length_c   1.000
_cell.angle_alpha   90.00
_cell.angle_beta   90.00
_cell.angle_gamma   90.00
#
_symmetry.space_group_name_H-M   'P 1'
#
loop_
_entity.id
_entity.type
_entity.pdbx_description
1 polymer ?
#
loop_
_entity_poly.entity_id
_entity_poly.type
_entity_poly.pdbx_seq_one_letter_code
_entity_poly.pdbx_strand_id
1 'polypeptide(L)'
;CSSDLLYAKKNHNNPLATSFLPTTRAEMDKLGWDQCDVILVSGDAYIDSPFIGVAVVGRMLEKLGYKVGIIGQPDYESDKDIKRLGEPRLYWGVSGGSIDSMVANYTATKKFRNSDDYTPGGKNNKRPDRAVLVYTNLIRRYFKDTVPIVLGGIEASLRRVTHYDYWQNKLKKPILFDSKADILIYGMGEIALMQLTTAINNKTDYKDIR
;
A
#
# COMPACT_ATOMS: atom_id res chain seq x y z
N CYS A 1 -12.80 21.81 15.58
CA CYS A 1 -13.54 22.14 14.31
C CYS A 1 -13.04 23.36 13.55
N SER A 2 -12.18 24.23 14.09
CA SER A 2 -11.69 25.41 13.35
C SER A 2 -10.22 25.34 12.91
N SER A 3 -9.43 24.43 13.45
CA SER A 3 -8.03 24.20 13.06
C SER A 3 -7.87 23.45 11.72
N ASP A 4 -8.83 22.58 11.39
CA ASP A 4 -8.76 21.73 10.19
C ASP A 4 -9.03 22.53 8.90
N LEU A 5 -9.83 23.61 9.02
CA LEU A 5 -10.11 24.52 7.91
C LEU A 5 -8.96 25.50 7.59
N LEU A 6 -8.07 25.75 8.55
CA LEU A 6 -6.89 26.62 8.34
C LEU A 6 -5.75 25.87 7.62
N TYR A 7 -5.66 24.55 7.78
CA TYR A 7 -4.67 23.74 7.07
C TYR A 7 -4.98 23.63 5.58
N ALA A 8 -6.27 23.58 5.22
CA ALA A 8 -6.72 23.52 3.83
C ALA A 8 -6.48 24.82 3.03
N LYS A 9 -6.35 25.96 3.69
CA LYS A 9 -6.17 27.26 3.02
C LYS A 9 -4.71 27.57 2.61
N LYS A 10 -3.71 26.83 3.10
CA LYS A 10 -2.29 27.12 2.83
C LYS A 10 -1.73 26.53 1.53
N ASN A 11 -2.43 25.63 0.86
CA ASN A 11 -1.89 24.86 -0.27
C ASN A 11 -2.63 25.02 -1.61
N HIS A 12 -3.35 26.13 -1.83
CA HIS A 12 -4.03 26.37 -3.12
C HIS A 12 -3.09 26.68 -4.30
N ASN A 13 -1.78 26.79 -4.10
CA ASN A 13 -0.79 27.05 -5.15
C ASN A 13 0.26 25.94 -5.27
N ASN A 14 -0.13 24.67 -5.06
CA ASN A 14 0.79 23.56 -5.33
C ASN A 14 0.67 23.19 -6.82
N PRO A 15 1.66 23.51 -7.68
CA PRO A 15 1.65 23.12 -9.09
C PRO A 15 1.70 21.60 -9.30
N LEU A 16 1.82 20.83 -8.21
CA LEU A 16 1.90 19.37 -8.21
C LEU A 16 0.53 18.68 -8.30
N ALA A 17 -0.58 19.40 -8.15
CA ALA A 17 -1.94 18.82 -8.11
C ALA A 17 -2.40 18.20 -9.46
N THR A 18 -1.60 18.25 -10.51
CA THR A 18 -1.90 17.72 -11.85
C THR A 18 -1.00 16.58 -12.30
N SER A 19 0.08 16.27 -11.57
CA SER A 19 0.97 15.15 -11.91
C SER A 19 0.59 13.87 -11.17
N PHE A 20 0.90 12.71 -11.77
CA PHE A 20 0.77 11.42 -11.08
C PHE A 20 1.68 11.36 -9.86
N LEU A 21 1.29 10.56 -8.83
CA LEU A 21 2.18 10.26 -7.72
C LEU A 21 3.43 9.54 -8.24
N PRO A 22 4.63 9.86 -7.75
CA PRO A 22 5.86 9.31 -8.28
C PRO A 22 5.95 7.80 -8.08
N THR A 23 6.36 7.12 -9.13
CA THR A 23 6.60 5.68 -9.18
C THR A 23 8.06 5.35 -9.45
N THR A 24 8.87 6.34 -9.80
CA THR A 24 10.29 6.21 -10.12
C THR A 24 11.12 7.26 -9.39
N ARG A 25 12.42 6.98 -9.21
CA ARG A 25 13.36 7.95 -8.63
C ARG A 25 13.43 9.25 -9.45
N ALA A 26 13.43 9.14 -10.77
CA ALA A 26 13.47 10.31 -11.65
C ALA A 26 12.26 11.24 -11.49
N GLU A 27 11.08 10.68 -11.17
CA GLU A 27 9.88 11.47 -10.85
C GLU A 27 10.01 12.16 -9.48
N MET A 28 10.58 11.49 -8.48
CA MET A 28 10.89 12.12 -7.19
C MET A 28 11.88 13.28 -7.34
N ASP A 29 12.94 13.09 -8.15
CA ASP A 29 13.95 14.11 -8.39
C ASP A 29 13.36 15.36 -9.07
N LYS A 30 12.41 15.19 -10.01
CA LYS A 30 11.66 16.31 -10.62
C LYS A 30 10.81 17.08 -9.62
N LEU A 31 10.33 16.41 -8.57
CA LEU A 31 9.57 17.01 -7.47
C LEU A 31 10.50 17.62 -6.39
N GLY A 32 11.81 17.47 -6.51
CA GLY A 32 12.77 17.87 -5.49
C GLY A 32 12.69 17.06 -4.20
N TRP A 33 12.32 15.78 -4.31
CA TRP A 33 12.16 14.89 -3.16
C TRP A 33 13.34 13.95 -3.01
N ASP A 34 14.07 14.06 -1.93
CA ASP A 34 15.14 13.11 -1.57
C ASP A 34 14.56 11.81 -1.02
N GLN A 35 13.43 11.90 -0.29
CA GLN A 35 12.78 10.77 0.36
C GLN A 35 11.25 10.96 0.36
N CYS A 36 10.51 9.84 0.21
CA CYS A 36 9.08 9.82 0.45
C CYS A 36 8.77 9.74 1.95
N ASP A 37 7.65 10.32 2.37
CA ASP A 37 7.12 10.10 3.72
C ASP A 37 6.46 8.72 3.83
N VAL A 38 5.72 8.35 2.80
CA VAL A 38 5.00 7.08 2.71
C VAL A 38 5.25 6.45 1.35
N ILE A 39 5.47 5.15 1.32
CA ILE A 39 5.50 4.37 0.07
C ILE A 39 4.38 3.33 0.12
N LEU A 40 3.52 3.36 -0.90
CA LEU A 40 2.42 2.42 -1.06
C LEU A 40 2.80 1.34 -2.06
N VAL A 41 2.79 0.08 -1.59
CA VAL A 41 3.06 -1.11 -2.42
C VAL A 41 1.73 -1.79 -2.75
N SER A 42 1.47 -2.03 -4.03
CA SER A 42 0.20 -2.58 -4.50
C SER A 42 0.38 -3.82 -5.36
N GLY A 43 -0.58 -4.75 -5.25
CA GLY A 43 -0.74 -5.86 -6.18
C GLY A 43 -1.30 -5.46 -7.54
N ASP A 44 -1.85 -4.25 -7.67
CA ASP A 44 -2.31 -3.69 -8.95
C ASP A 44 -1.24 -2.77 -9.55
N ALA A 45 -1.26 -2.64 -10.87
CA ALA A 45 -0.59 -1.53 -11.53
C ALA A 45 -1.15 -0.19 -11.04
N TYR A 46 -0.29 0.82 -10.96
CA TYR A 46 -0.75 2.15 -10.56
C TYR A 46 -1.48 2.84 -11.70
N ILE A 47 -2.71 3.19 -11.42
CA ILE A 47 -3.56 4.08 -12.22
C ILE A 47 -4.13 5.12 -11.26
N ASP A 48 -3.98 6.40 -11.58
CA ASP A 48 -4.54 7.48 -10.76
C ASP A 48 -6.04 7.62 -11.01
N SER A 49 -6.79 6.79 -10.32
CA SER A 49 -8.23 6.64 -10.49
C SER A 49 -8.92 6.54 -9.12
N PRO A 50 -10.12 7.13 -8.97
CA PRO A 50 -10.90 7.01 -7.75
C PRO A 50 -11.38 5.58 -7.43
N PHE A 51 -11.21 4.66 -8.38
CA PHE A 51 -11.55 3.24 -8.19
C PHE A 51 -10.36 2.40 -7.69
N ILE A 52 -9.16 2.96 -7.64
CA ILE A 52 -7.93 2.27 -7.22
C ILE A 52 -7.55 2.73 -5.81
N GLY A 53 -7.63 1.82 -4.84
CA GLY A 53 -7.45 2.15 -3.43
C GLY A 53 -6.13 2.86 -3.10
N VAL A 54 -5.01 2.44 -3.71
CA VAL A 54 -3.72 3.11 -3.48
C VAL A 54 -3.66 4.52 -4.07
N ALA A 55 -4.39 4.80 -5.14
CA ALA A 55 -4.51 6.14 -5.69
C ALA A 55 -5.33 7.05 -4.76
N VAL A 56 -6.48 6.56 -4.28
CA VAL A 56 -7.33 7.30 -3.32
C VAL A 56 -6.54 7.64 -2.07
N VAL A 57 -5.92 6.65 -1.45
CA VAL A 57 -5.12 6.82 -0.24
C VAL A 57 -3.93 7.73 -0.48
N GLY A 58 -3.20 7.53 -1.57
CA GLY A 58 -2.04 8.34 -1.93
C GLY A 58 -2.41 9.81 -2.13
N ARG A 59 -3.49 10.08 -2.87
CA ARG A 59 -3.98 11.45 -3.09
C ARG A 59 -4.50 12.11 -1.82
N MET A 60 -5.11 11.34 -0.93
CA MET A 60 -5.54 11.84 0.37
C MET A 60 -4.33 12.30 1.20
N LEU A 61 -3.30 11.46 1.29
CA LEU A 61 -2.07 11.78 2.02
C LEU A 61 -1.30 12.95 1.39
N GLU A 62 -1.25 13.02 0.05
CA GLU A 62 -0.67 14.16 -0.67
C GLU A 62 -1.37 15.47 -0.33
N LYS A 63 -2.71 15.48 -0.29
CA LYS A 63 -3.50 16.66 0.13
C LYS A 63 -3.22 17.10 1.56
N LEU A 64 -2.80 16.19 2.42
CA LEU A 64 -2.36 16.48 3.79
C LEU A 64 -0.91 16.96 3.84
N GLY A 65 -0.21 17.06 2.69
CA GLY A 65 1.15 17.57 2.57
C GLY A 65 2.24 16.51 2.71
N TYR A 66 1.89 15.20 2.70
CA TYR A 66 2.89 14.12 2.74
C TYR A 66 3.42 13.80 1.36
N LYS A 67 4.70 13.44 1.27
CA LYS A 67 5.38 12.96 0.07
C LYS A 67 5.07 11.46 -0.10
N VAL A 68 4.25 11.12 -1.09
CA VAL A 68 3.78 9.74 -1.28
C VAL A 68 4.33 9.17 -2.58
N GLY A 69 5.04 8.03 -2.49
CA GLY A 69 5.47 7.25 -3.65
C GLY A 69 4.65 5.96 -3.80
N ILE A 70 4.56 5.45 -5.03
CA ILE A 70 3.82 4.21 -5.31
C ILE A 70 4.73 3.19 -6.02
N ILE A 71 4.68 1.96 -5.53
CA ILE A 71 5.30 0.79 -6.15
C ILE A 71 4.18 -0.19 -6.50
N GLY A 72 3.70 -0.14 -7.76
CA GLY A 72 2.71 -1.08 -8.27
C GLY A 72 3.39 -2.34 -8.80
N GLN A 73 2.88 -3.50 -8.44
CA GLN A 73 3.31 -4.83 -8.91
C GLN A 73 4.85 -4.99 -8.94
N PRO A 74 5.54 -4.80 -7.79
CA PRO A 74 7.00 -4.96 -7.77
C PRO A 74 7.40 -6.39 -8.16
N ASP A 75 8.53 -6.49 -8.85
CA ASP A 75 9.20 -7.77 -9.01
C ASP A 75 9.59 -8.30 -7.62
N TYR A 76 9.03 -9.44 -7.24
CA TYR A 76 9.25 -10.05 -5.93
C TYR A 76 10.42 -11.03 -5.90
N GLU A 77 11.03 -11.30 -7.04
CA GLU A 77 12.22 -12.15 -7.15
C GLU A 77 13.51 -11.34 -6.96
N SER A 78 13.46 -10.03 -7.24
CA SER A 78 14.60 -9.12 -7.12
C SER A 78 14.34 -7.93 -6.19
N ASP A 79 15.38 -7.15 -5.89
CA ASP A 79 15.29 -5.95 -5.05
C ASP A 79 15.08 -4.64 -5.84
N LYS A 80 15.14 -4.71 -7.16
CA LYS A 80 15.13 -3.53 -8.02
C LYS A 80 13.92 -2.64 -7.80
N ASP A 81 12.73 -3.25 -7.81
CA ASP A 81 11.50 -2.49 -7.73
C ASP A 81 11.23 -2.00 -6.32
N ILE A 82 11.44 -2.84 -5.30
CA ILE A 82 11.14 -2.45 -3.93
C ILE A 82 12.10 -1.38 -3.41
N LYS A 83 13.31 -1.32 -3.93
CA LYS A 83 14.32 -0.33 -3.55
C LYS A 83 14.28 0.95 -4.39
N ARG A 84 13.55 0.99 -5.50
CA ARG A 84 13.64 2.07 -6.49
C ARG A 84 13.31 3.48 -5.97
N LEU A 85 12.46 3.59 -4.94
CA LEU A 85 12.12 4.85 -4.29
C LEU A 85 12.88 5.09 -2.98
N GLY A 86 13.70 4.12 -2.55
CA GLY A 86 14.36 4.15 -1.24
C GLY A 86 13.43 3.72 -0.12
N GLU A 87 13.79 4.03 1.11
CA GLU A 87 13.02 3.76 2.32
C GLU A 87 12.14 4.97 2.65
N PRO A 88 10.84 4.79 3.01
CA PRO A 88 10.01 5.92 3.43
C PRO A 88 10.39 6.39 4.84
N ARG A 89 10.06 7.64 5.15
CA ARG A 89 10.35 8.25 6.46
C ARG A 89 9.39 7.79 7.56
N LEU A 90 8.11 7.55 7.22
CA LEU A 90 7.06 7.26 8.21
C LEU A 90 6.67 5.78 8.24
N TYR A 91 6.24 5.24 7.10
CA TYR A 91 5.81 3.83 7.01
C TYR A 91 5.68 3.35 5.58
N TRP A 92 5.66 2.04 5.43
CA TRP A 92 5.25 1.32 4.22
C TRP A 92 3.76 0.98 4.30
N GLY A 93 2.97 1.31 3.27
CA GLY A 93 1.61 0.82 3.12
C GLY A 93 1.59 -0.35 2.13
N VAL A 94 1.01 -1.49 2.51
CA VAL A 94 0.98 -2.69 1.67
C VAL A 94 -0.44 -3.16 1.42
N SER A 95 -0.80 -3.33 0.14
CA SER A 95 -2.10 -3.83 -0.30
C SER A 95 -1.94 -4.93 -1.36
N GLY A 96 -2.83 -5.91 -1.34
CA GLY A 96 -2.92 -6.94 -2.39
C GLY A 96 -3.49 -6.43 -3.71
N GLY A 97 -4.00 -5.19 -3.72
CA GLY A 97 -4.68 -4.57 -4.85
C GLY A 97 -6.18 -4.42 -4.60
N SER A 98 -6.93 -4.14 -5.66
CA SER A 98 -8.39 -3.93 -5.65
C SER A 98 -9.17 -5.20 -5.33
N ILE A 99 -8.59 -6.37 -5.60
CA ILE A 99 -9.14 -7.68 -5.26
C ILE A 99 -8.12 -8.52 -4.50
N ASP A 100 -8.59 -9.58 -3.86
CA ASP A 100 -7.73 -10.57 -3.21
C ASP A 100 -6.84 -11.26 -4.24
N SER A 101 -5.54 -11.41 -3.96
CA SER A 101 -4.57 -11.97 -4.91
C SER A 101 -4.90 -13.41 -5.31
N MET A 102 -5.41 -14.23 -4.39
CA MET A 102 -5.81 -15.60 -4.72
C MET A 102 -7.03 -15.64 -5.64
N VAL A 103 -7.97 -14.68 -5.48
CA VAL A 103 -9.13 -14.54 -6.35
C VAL A 103 -8.73 -13.96 -7.71
N ALA A 104 -7.74 -13.06 -7.75
CA ALA A 104 -7.17 -12.56 -9.00
C ALA A 104 -6.50 -13.69 -9.80
N ASN A 105 -5.70 -14.51 -9.12
CA ASN A 105 -4.87 -15.53 -9.78
C ASN A 105 -5.62 -16.80 -10.13
N TYR A 106 -6.69 -17.14 -9.40
CA TYR A 106 -7.36 -18.45 -9.56
C TYR A 106 -8.88 -18.33 -9.67
N THR A 107 -9.47 -19.30 -10.35
CA THR A 107 -10.91 -19.55 -10.33
C THR A 107 -11.33 -20.24 -9.03
N ALA A 108 -12.65 -20.31 -8.77
CA ALA A 108 -13.19 -21.07 -7.62
C ALA A 108 -12.84 -22.57 -7.68
N THR A 109 -12.55 -23.11 -8.86
CA THR A 109 -12.11 -24.50 -9.06
C THR A 109 -10.59 -24.65 -9.02
N LYS A 110 -9.87 -23.66 -8.48
CA LYS A 110 -8.40 -23.62 -8.33
C LYS A 110 -7.62 -23.66 -9.65
N LYS A 111 -8.24 -23.30 -10.78
CA LYS A 111 -7.54 -23.17 -12.07
C LYS A 111 -6.90 -21.78 -12.13
N PHE A 112 -5.64 -21.70 -12.54
CA PHE A 112 -4.94 -20.43 -12.76
C PHE A 112 -5.61 -19.64 -13.88
N ARG A 113 -5.77 -18.32 -13.68
CA ARG A 113 -6.31 -17.41 -14.68
C ARG A 113 -5.20 -16.91 -15.57
N ASN A 114 -5.44 -16.87 -16.88
CA ASN A 114 -4.47 -16.37 -17.86
C ASN A 114 -4.48 -14.83 -17.98
N SER A 115 -5.55 -14.18 -17.50
CA SER A 115 -5.73 -12.73 -17.58
C SER A 115 -5.85 -12.11 -16.20
N ASP A 116 -5.34 -10.88 -16.05
CA ASP A 116 -5.50 -10.01 -14.90
C ASP A 116 -5.75 -8.58 -15.41
N ASP A 117 -6.95 -8.07 -15.20
CA ASP A 117 -7.38 -6.74 -15.67
C ASP A 117 -6.64 -5.59 -14.96
N TYR A 118 -5.97 -5.87 -13.85
CA TYR A 118 -5.18 -4.92 -13.07
C TYR A 118 -3.68 -4.96 -13.40
N THR A 119 -3.29 -5.74 -14.42
CA THR A 119 -1.90 -5.86 -14.87
C THR A 119 -1.74 -5.27 -16.28
N PRO A 120 -0.70 -4.47 -16.55
CA PRO A 120 -0.43 -3.95 -17.88
C PRO A 120 -0.33 -5.07 -18.91
N GLY A 121 -1.07 -4.93 -20.02
CA GLY A 121 -1.17 -5.96 -21.06
C GLY A 121 -2.10 -7.12 -20.73
N GLY A 122 -2.81 -7.07 -19.58
CA GLY A 122 -3.87 -8.01 -19.22
C GLY A 122 -3.41 -9.44 -18.92
N LYS A 123 -2.12 -9.71 -18.80
CA LYS A 123 -1.58 -11.05 -18.53
C LYS A 123 -1.39 -11.25 -17.03
N ASN A 124 -1.87 -12.37 -16.50
CA ASN A 124 -1.69 -12.72 -15.09
C ASN A 124 -0.30 -13.32 -14.83
N ASN A 125 0.73 -12.46 -14.79
CA ASN A 125 2.13 -12.85 -14.60
C ASN A 125 2.94 -11.93 -13.69
N LYS A 126 2.27 -11.02 -12.97
CA LYS A 126 2.94 -10.02 -12.11
C LYS A 126 2.56 -10.14 -10.65
N ARG A 127 1.30 -10.47 -10.37
CA ARG A 127 0.80 -10.55 -9.01
C ARG A 127 1.18 -11.89 -8.38
N PRO A 128 1.93 -11.92 -7.26
CA PRO A 128 2.20 -13.16 -6.55
C PRO A 128 0.96 -13.67 -5.81
N ASP A 129 0.92 -14.95 -5.53
CA ASP A 129 -0.03 -15.52 -4.59
C ASP A 129 0.18 -14.92 -3.20
N ARG A 130 -0.92 -14.56 -2.53
CA ARG A 130 -0.87 -13.89 -1.22
C ARG A 130 0.02 -12.64 -1.24
N ALA A 131 -0.28 -11.74 -2.17
CA ALA A 131 0.54 -10.57 -2.49
C ALA A 131 0.93 -9.77 -1.24
N VAL A 132 0.03 -9.57 -0.27
CA VAL A 132 0.31 -8.86 0.98
C VAL A 132 1.45 -9.51 1.75
N LEU A 133 1.45 -10.86 1.89
CA LEU A 133 2.52 -11.60 2.56
C LEU A 133 3.85 -11.48 1.80
N VAL A 134 3.81 -11.65 0.48
CA VAL A 134 5.01 -11.62 -0.36
C VAL A 134 5.67 -10.26 -0.31
N TYR A 135 4.89 -9.18 -0.48
CA TYR A 135 5.42 -7.81 -0.48
C TYR A 135 5.94 -7.39 0.90
N THR A 136 5.26 -7.77 1.98
CA THR A 136 5.77 -7.51 3.33
C THR A 136 7.08 -8.23 3.59
N ASN A 137 7.18 -9.50 3.20
CA ASN A 137 8.42 -10.26 3.31
C ASN A 137 9.54 -9.67 2.42
N LEU A 138 9.20 -9.16 1.24
CA LEU A 138 10.13 -8.48 0.35
C LEU A 138 10.72 -7.23 1.03
N ILE A 139 9.87 -6.40 1.62
CA ILE A 139 10.31 -5.22 2.39
C ILE A 139 11.24 -5.65 3.53
N ARG A 140 10.83 -6.61 4.38
CA ARG A 140 11.63 -7.09 5.51
C ARG A 140 12.96 -7.74 5.09
N ARG A 141 13.01 -8.34 3.90
CA ARG A 141 14.25 -8.94 3.35
C ARG A 141 15.30 -7.89 3.03
N TYR A 142 14.89 -6.77 2.43
CA TYR A 142 15.79 -5.76 1.91
C TYR A 142 15.96 -4.54 2.81
N PHE A 143 15.01 -4.32 3.73
CA PHE A 143 15.01 -3.24 4.74
C PHE A 143 14.73 -3.85 6.11
N LYS A 144 15.75 -4.46 6.73
CA LYS A 144 15.60 -5.31 7.94
C LYS A 144 14.95 -4.59 9.12
N ASP A 145 15.51 -3.44 9.51
CA ASP A 145 15.08 -2.63 10.65
C ASP A 145 14.32 -1.38 10.17
N THR A 146 13.44 -1.56 9.19
CA THR A 146 12.70 -0.47 8.55
C THR A 146 11.58 0.09 9.45
N VAL A 147 11.11 1.27 9.07
CA VAL A 147 9.90 1.90 9.62
C VAL A 147 8.69 0.95 9.57
N PRO A 148 7.61 1.23 10.32
CA PRO A 148 6.45 0.35 10.38
C PRO A 148 5.88 -0.05 9.02
N ILE A 149 5.36 -1.26 8.93
CA ILE A 149 4.62 -1.77 7.78
C ILE A 149 3.14 -1.82 8.13
N VAL A 150 2.34 -1.08 7.37
CA VAL A 150 0.88 -0.96 7.53
C VAL A 150 0.20 -1.76 6.42
N LEU A 151 -0.60 -2.76 6.80
CA LEU A 151 -1.41 -3.53 5.87
C LEU A 151 -2.76 -2.88 5.64
N GLY A 152 -3.24 -2.93 4.41
CA GLY A 152 -4.58 -2.46 4.05
C GLY A 152 -5.17 -3.18 2.85
N GLY A 153 -6.36 -2.73 2.44
CA GLY A 153 -7.09 -3.29 1.32
C GLY A 153 -7.84 -4.58 1.63
N ILE A 154 -8.50 -5.13 0.61
CA ILE A 154 -9.44 -6.26 0.76
C ILE A 154 -8.76 -7.53 1.27
N GLU A 155 -7.58 -7.86 0.75
CA GLU A 155 -6.85 -9.07 1.12
C GLU A 155 -6.47 -9.08 2.60
N ALA A 156 -5.95 -7.98 3.13
CA ALA A 156 -5.63 -7.83 4.54
C ALA A 156 -6.90 -7.83 5.41
N SER A 157 -7.95 -7.13 4.97
CA SER A 157 -9.22 -7.04 5.69
C SER A 157 -9.89 -8.41 5.87
N LEU A 158 -9.91 -9.24 4.82
CA LEU A 158 -10.49 -10.60 4.87
C LEU A 158 -9.70 -11.53 5.80
N ARG A 159 -8.39 -11.30 5.95
CA ARG A 159 -7.49 -12.15 6.74
C ARG A 159 -7.06 -11.54 8.08
N ARG A 160 -7.77 -10.51 8.56
CA ARG A 160 -7.46 -9.81 9.83
C ARG A 160 -7.62 -10.66 11.08
N VAL A 161 -8.43 -11.71 11.00
CA VAL A 161 -8.66 -12.68 12.08
C VAL A 161 -8.25 -14.07 11.63
N THR A 162 -8.29 -15.05 12.55
CA THR A 162 -8.13 -16.46 12.19
C THR A 162 -9.18 -16.83 11.14
N HIS A 163 -8.73 -17.46 10.06
CA HIS A 163 -9.59 -17.75 8.93
C HIS A 163 -9.27 -19.14 8.34
N TYR A 164 -10.25 -19.70 7.63
CA TYR A 164 -10.05 -20.90 6.85
C TYR A 164 -9.46 -20.56 5.48
N ASP A 165 -8.28 -21.10 5.20
CA ASP A 165 -7.64 -20.97 3.88
C ASP A 165 -8.13 -22.09 2.96
N TYR A 166 -9.00 -21.74 2.04
CA TYR A 166 -9.58 -22.65 1.05
C TYR A 166 -8.52 -23.35 0.17
N TRP A 167 -7.43 -22.64 -0.16
CA TRP A 167 -6.39 -23.12 -1.05
C TRP A 167 -5.56 -24.22 -0.40
N GLN A 168 -5.23 -24.06 0.89
CA GLN A 168 -4.42 -24.99 1.67
C GLN A 168 -5.28 -25.95 2.52
N ASN A 169 -6.60 -25.80 2.52
CA ASN A 169 -7.54 -26.60 3.31
C ASN A 169 -7.17 -26.62 4.81
N LYS A 170 -6.87 -25.46 5.40
CA LYS A 170 -6.51 -25.36 6.81
C LYS A 170 -6.83 -24.01 7.43
N LEU A 171 -6.90 -23.97 8.75
CA LEU A 171 -6.97 -22.73 9.51
C LEU A 171 -5.63 -22.00 9.49
N LYS A 172 -5.68 -20.69 9.27
CA LYS A 172 -4.55 -19.77 9.28
C LYS A 172 -4.68 -18.78 10.40
N LYS A 173 -3.56 -18.33 10.95
CA LYS A 173 -3.48 -17.20 11.87
C LYS A 173 -3.90 -15.90 11.16
N PRO A 174 -4.24 -14.85 11.92
CA PRO A 174 -4.41 -13.51 11.36
C PRO A 174 -3.18 -13.10 10.53
N ILE A 175 -3.43 -12.42 9.40
CA ILE A 175 -2.38 -12.05 8.45
C ILE A 175 -1.28 -11.17 9.08
N LEU A 176 -1.64 -10.38 10.10
CA LEU A 176 -0.70 -9.53 10.81
C LEU A 176 0.47 -10.33 11.42
N PHE A 177 0.17 -11.53 11.96
CA PHE A 177 1.20 -12.42 12.52
C PHE A 177 2.01 -13.12 11.43
N ASP A 178 1.34 -13.60 10.37
CA ASP A 178 2.00 -14.35 9.29
C ASP A 178 2.89 -13.43 8.43
N SER A 179 2.51 -12.16 8.25
CA SER A 179 3.25 -11.19 7.43
C SER A 179 4.38 -10.49 8.18
N LYS A 180 4.38 -10.54 9.52
CA LYS A 180 5.29 -9.75 10.37
C LYS A 180 5.17 -8.23 10.12
N ALA A 181 3.99 -7.78 9.74
CA ALA A 181 3.68 -6.36 9.68
C ALA A 181 3.34 -5.81 11.07
N ASP A 182 3.35 -4.51 11.23
CA ASP A 182 3.18 -3.85 12.52
C ASP A 182 1.73 -3.43 12.77
N ILE A 183 1.04 -2.99 11.73
CA ILE A 183 -0.31 -2.40 11.82
C ILE A 183 -1.17 -2.96 10.70
N LEU A 184 -2.47 -3.11 10.97
CA LEU A 184 -3.46 -3.47 9.98
C LEU A 184 -4.66 -2.52 10.06
N ILE A 185 -5.01 -1.92 8.93
CA ILE A 185 -6.20 -1.10 8.74
C ILE A 185 -7.17 -1.87 7.85
N TYR A 186 -8.41 -2.04 8.29
CA TYR A 186 -9.41 -2.81 7.55
C TYR A 186 -10.63 -1.97 7.19
N GLY A 187 -11.36 -2.41 6.17
CA GLY A 187 -12.55 -1.72 5.67
C GLY A 187 -12.21 -0.41 4.95
N MET A 188 -13.02 0.62 5.16
CA MET A 188 -12.84 1.98 4.65
C MET A 188 -11.81 2.69 5.52
N GLY A 189 -10.55 2.51 5.16
CA GLY A 189 -9.40 2.87 6.02
C GLY A 189 -8.92 4.31 5.94
N GLU A 190 -9.58 5.18 5.16
CA GLU A 190 -9.09 6.53 4.85
C GLU A 190 -8.91 7.38 6.10
N ILE A 191 -9.93 7.44 6.97
CA ILE A 191 -9.87 8.25 8.21
C ILE A 191 -8.84 7.67 9.18
N ALA A 192 -8.85 6.36 9.38
CA ALA A 192 -7.90 5.70 10.27
C ALA A 192 -6.45 5.89 9.80
N LEU A 193 -6.21 5.80 8.48
CA LEU A 193 -4.88 6.02 7.91
C LEU A 193 -4.42 7.48 8.06
N MET A 194 -5.32 8.44 7.87
CA MET A 194 -5.04 9.85 8.08
C MET A 194 -4.63 10.14 9.54
N GLN A 195 -5.38 9.60 10.49
CA GLN A 195 -5.08 9.71 11.93
C GLN A 195 -3.75 9.02 12.28
N LEU A 196 -3.53 7.81 11.77
CA LEU A 196 -2.28 7.06 11.96
C LEU A 196 -1.07 7.84 11.41
N THR A 197 -1.16 8.36 10.19
CA THR A 197 -0.08 9.12 9.57
C THR A 197 0.27 10.35 10.39
N THR A 198 -0.75 11.07 10.86
CA THR A 198 -0.58 12.24 11.72
C THR A 198 0.08 11.87 13.05
N ALA A 199 -0.37 10.78 13.68
CA ALA A 199 0.19 10.31 14.95
C ALA A 199 1.65 9.89 14.81
N ILE A 200 1.99 9.10 13.79
CA ILE A 200 3.38 8.68 13.52
C ILE A 200 4.26 9.89 13.25
N ASN A 201 3.80 10.83 12.40
CA ASN A 201 4.57 12.04 12.07
C ASN A 201 4.83 12.90 13.30
N ASN A 202 3.86 13.02 14.21
CA ASN A 202 3.96 13.78 15.44
C ASN A 202 4.59 13.01 16.61
N LYS A 203 4.95 11.74 16.39
CA LYS A 203 5.49 10.83 17.43
C LYS A 203 4.55 10.68 18.63
N THR A 204 3.24 10.73 18.39
CA THR A 204 2.19 10.51 19.41
C THR A 204 1.72 9.05 19.39
N ASP A 205 1.11 8.59 20.48
CA ASP A 205 0.55 7.24 20.57
C ASP A 205 -0.64 7.10 19.60
N TYR A 206 -0.70 5.97 18.92
CA TYR A 206 -1.76 5.63 17.94
C TYR A 206 -2.54 4.38 18.31
N LYS A 207 -2.33 3.83 19.52
CA LYS A 207 -3.00 2.58 19.95
C LYS A 207 -4.51 2.70 20.08
N ASP A 208 -5.02 3.91 20.31
CA ASP A 208 -6.44 4.19 20.50
C ASP A 208 -7.15 4.62 19.19
N ILE A 209 -6.47 4.63 18.05
CA ILE A 209 -7.08 4.91 16.75
C ILE A 209 -7.98 3.75 16.36
N ARG A 210 -9.26 4.07 16.05
CA ARG A 210 -10.31 3.11 15.71
C ARG A 210 -10.98 3.47 14.40
#